data_9c493a0490a236a2e1212efff90ec287
#
_entry.id   9c493a0490a236a2e1212efff90ec287
#
_cell.length_a   1.000
_cell.length_b   1.000
_cell.length_c   1.000
_cell.angle_alpha   90.00
_cell.angle_beta   90.00
_cell.angle_gamma   90.00
#
_symmetry.space_group_name_H-M   'P 1'
#
loop_
_entity.id
_entity.type
_entity.pdbx_description
1 polymer ?
#
loop_
_entity_poly.entity_id
_entity_poly.type
_entity_poly.pdbx_seq_one_letter_code
_entity_poly.pdbx_strand_id
1 'polypeptide(L)'
;KYKPYGELKKMTPEEKIAYRKLSKDEKLKLRMENPLYKNIFDFYQVIHPSIRINRVFRDIPTNIICGGTTQTSMRAEMDMDLETIGQLSNCIRYREAGNTRNKNRTDIGELIMKELQFESSEGTEYFLTWESSDDNPVLYSFLRLRLLHPDCLREYDNTQLELHLTHRIQ
;
A
#
# COMPACT_ATOMS: atom_id res chain seq x y z
N LYS A 1 -17.90 24.65 5.98
CA LYS A 1 -16.58 23.98 6.08
C LYS A 1 -16.84 22.56 6.61
N TYR A 2 -16.48 21.56 5.83
CA TYR A 2 -16.64 20.17 6.23
C TYR A 2 -15.55 19.82 7.24
N LYS A 3 -15.93 19.37 8.44
CA LYS A 3 -15.02 18.91 9.49
C LYS A 3 -15.32 17.43 9.78
N PRO A 4 -14.85 16.49 8.94
CA PRO A 4 -15.27 15.09 9.04
C PRO A 4 -14.83 14.38 10.33
N TYR A 5 -13.82 14.88 11.03
CA TYR A 5 -13.20 14.20 12.19
C TYR A 5 -12.90 15.15 13.36
N GLY A 6 -13.68 16.21 13.53
CA GLY A 6 -13.48 17.18 14.61
C GLY A 6 -12.45 18.27 14.31
N GLU A 7 -12.12 19.05 15.31
CA GLU A 7 -11.10 20.10 15.19
C GLU A 7 -9.70 19.48 15.23
N LEU A 8 -8.83 19.91 14.31
CA LEU A 8 -7.40 19.58 14.37
C LEU A 8 -6.79 20.23 15.62
N LYS A 9 -6.53 19.41 16.63
CA LYS A 9 -5.65 19.83 17.72
C LYS A 9 -4.22 19.79 17.19
N LYS A 10 -3.67 20.95 16.82
CA LYS A 10 -2.24 21.06 16.47
C LYS A 10 -1.43 20.84 17.73
N MET A 11 -0.52 19.90 17.70
CA MET A 11 0.44 19.69 18.79
C MET A 11 1.24 20.97 19.04
N THR A 12 1.35 21.37 20.29
CA THR A 12 2.27 22.43 20.70
C THR A 12 3.73 22.02 20.45
N PRO A 13 4.68 22.96 20.42
CA PRO A 13 6.10 22.63 20.31
C PRO A 13 6.58 21.64 21.37
N GLU A 14 6.08 21.77 22.59
CA GLU A 14 6.41 20.93 23.74
C GLU A 14 5.85 19.50 23.55
N GLU A 15 4.58 19.38 23.15
CA GLU A 15 3.96 18.08 22.80
C GLU A 15 4.70 17.39 21.67
N LYS A 16 5.20 18.12 20.66
CA LYS A 16 6.01 17.55 19.57
C LYS A 16 7.34 16.98 20.08
N ILE A 17 7.99 17.67 21.00
CA ILE A 17 9.24 17.20 21.60
C ILE A 17 8.98 15.95 22.44
N ALA A 18 7.92 15.95 23.25
CA ALA A 18 7.50 14.79 24.02
C ALA A 18 7.19 13.59 23.11
N TYR A 19 6.39 13.79 22.05
CA TYR A 19 6.07 12.75 21.08
C TYR A 19 7.30 12.15 20.40
N ARG A 20 8.32 12.96 20.08
CA ARG A 20 9.55 12.45 19.46
C ARG A 20 10.32 11.49 20.36
N LYS A 21 10.24 11.68 21.69
CA LYS A 21 10.91 10.85 22.70
C LYS A 21 10.21 9.52 22.98
N LEU A 22 8.94 9.37 22.57
CA LEU A 22 8.19 8.14 22.76
C LEU A 22 8.81 6.97 21.98
N SER A 23 8.71 5.78 22.55
CA SER A 23 9.04 4.52 21.88
C SER A 23 8.15 4.28 20.64
N LYS A 24 8.51 3.31 19.82
CA LYS A 24 7.70 2.94 18.65
C LYS A 24 6.31 2.44 19.07
N ASP A 25 6.26 1.60 20.12
CA ASP A 25 5.00 1.03 20.65
C ASP A 25 4.07 2.10 21.21
N GLU A 26 4.60 3.08 21.95
CA GLU A 26 3.81 4.19 22.47
C GLU A 26 3.25 5.07 21.35
N LYS A 27 4.06 5.34 20.32
CA LYS A 27 3.61 6.08 19.12
C LYS A 27 2.50 5.33 18.40
N LEU A 28 2.64 4.01 18.24
CA LEU A 28 1.62 3.16 17.65
C LEU A 28 0.31 3.24 18.42
N LYS A 29 0.35 3.07 19.76
CA LYS A 29 -0.85 3.18 20.62
C LYS A 29 -1.58 4.49 20.42
N LEU A 30 -0.85 5.61 20.45
CA LEU A 30 -1.44 6.94 20.24
C LEU A 30 -2.07 7.09 18.85
N ARG A 31 -1.46 6.52 17.81
CA ARG A 31 -2.03 6.57 16.46
C ARG A 31 -3.30 5.71 16.36
N MET A 32 -3.32 4.55 17.01
CA MET A 32 -4.46 3.64 17.04
C MET A 32 -5.68 4.18 17.80
N GLU A 33 -5.50 5.16 18.67
CA GLU A 33 -6.61 5.91 19.30
C GLU A 33 -7.39 6.76 18.29
N ASN A 34 -6.78 7.10 17.14
CA ASN A 34 -7.46 7.81 16.07
C ASN A 34 -8.24 6.81 15.19
N PRO A 35 -9.60 6.86 15.18
CA PRO A 35 -10.40 5.89 14.43
C PRO A 35 -10.11 5.89 12.92
N LEU A 36 -9.78 7.05 12.35
CA LEU A 36 -9.42 7.15 10.93
C LEU A 36 -8.12 6.39 10.65
N TYR A 37 -7.09 6.61 11.49
CA TYR A 37 -5.83 5.90 11.35
C TYR A 37 -6.03 4.40 11.48
N LYS A 38 -6.74 3.98 12.53
CA LYS A 38 -7.03 2.57 12.80
C LYS A 38 -7.72 1.89 11.61
N ASN A 39 -8.80 2.48 11.09
CA ASN A 39 -9.56 1.89 9.97
C ASN A 39 -8.70 1.74 8.71
N ILE A 40 -7.85 2.74 8.40
CA ILE A 40 -6.97 2.69 7.24
C ILE A 40 -5.85 1.66 7.47
N PHE A 41 -5.32 1.57 8.68
CA PHE A 41 -4.29 0.61 9.06
C PHE A 41 -4.81 -0.83 8.96
N ASP A 42 -6.01 -1.10 9.50
CA ASP A 42 -6.66 -2.41 9.42
C ASP A 42 -6.89 -2.81 7.94
N PHE A 43 -7.35 -1.87 7.11
CA PHE A 43 -7.48 -2.10 5.66
C PHE A 43 -6.12 -2.38 4.99
N TYR A 44 -5.07 -1.65 5.38
CA TYR A 44 -3.73 -1.80 4.80
C TYR A 44 -3.09 -3.15 5.09
N GLN A 45 -3.47 -3.81 6.20
CA GLN A 45 -3.04 -5.16 6.53
C GLN A 45 -3.63 -6.22 5.58
N VAL A 46 -4.92 -6.07 5.24
CA VAL A 46 -5.68 -7.09 4.49
C VAL A 46 -5.77 -6.80 2.99
N ILE A 47 -5.04 -5.83 2.51
CA ILE A 47 -5.09 -5.43 1.10
C ILE A 47 -4.74 -6.59 0.16
N HIS A 48 -5.44 -6.67 -0.97
CA HIS A 48 -5.18 -7.70 -1.97
C HIS A 48 -3.76 -7.57 -2.56
N PRO A 49 -3.01 -8.66 -2.74
CA PRO A 49 -1.59 -8.62 -3.16
C PRO A 49 -1.32 -7.96 -4.51
N SER A 50 -2.32 -7.86 -5.37
CA SER A 50 -2.22 -7.18 -6.67
C SER A 50 -2.42 -5.66 -6.60
N ILE A 51 -2.69 -5.11 -5.42
CA ILE A 51 -2.97 -3.68 -5.25
C ILE A 51 -1.70 -2.95 -4.81
N ARG A 52 -1.44 -1.81 -5.45
CA ARG A 52 -0.36 -0.90 -5.11
C ARG A 52 -0.91 0.41 -4.56
N ILE A 53 -0.75 0.63 -3.26
CA ILE A 53 -1.09 1.92 -2.64
C ILE A 53 0.10 2.86 -2.77
N ASN A 54 -0.05 3.85 -3.63
CA ASN A 54 0.97 4.89 -3.79
C ASN A 54 0.88 5.94 -2.68
N ARG A 55 -0.36 6.37 -2.35
CA ARG A 55 -0.65 7.39 -1.36
C ARG A 55 -1.93 7.03 -0.61
N VAL A 56 -1.94 7.31 0.70
CA VAL A 56 -3.13 7.14 1.52
C VAL A 56 -3.99 8.41 1.48
N PHE A 57 -3.34 9.57 1.44
CA PHE A 57 -3.98 10.87 1.30
C PHE A 57 -3.35 11.67 0.17
N ARG A 58 -4.13 12.63 -0.34
CA ARG A 58 -3.61 13.61 -1.27
C ARG A 58 -2.61 14.52 -0.56
N ASP A 59 -1.50 14.85 -1.24
CA ASP A 59 -0.53 15.82 -0.74
C ASP A 59 -1.14 17.22 -0.75
N ILE A 60 -1.62 17.63 0.40
CA ILE A 60 -2.16 18.97 0.64
C ILE A 60 -1.22 19.66 1.62
N PRO A 61 -0.77 20.89 1.34
CA PRO A 61 0.05 21.62 2.29
C PRO A 61 -0.62 21.73 3.66
N THR A 62 0.11 21.38 4.71
CA THR A 62 -0.43 21.28 6.08
C THR A 62 -1.01 22.59 6.62
N ASN A 63 -0.57 23.73 6.09
CA ASN A 63 -1.05 25.06 6.46
C ASN A 63 -2.48 25.37 6.00
N ILE A 64 -2.97 24.65 4.97
CA ILE A 64 -4.33 24.84 4.44
C ILE A 64 -5.32 23.78 4.90
N ILE A 65 -4.87 22.75 5.63
CA ILE A 65 -5.73 21.71 6.18
C ILE A 65 -6.51 22.28 7.36
N CYS A 66 -7.83 22.27 7.24
CA CYS A 66 -8.74 22.75 8.29
C CYS A 66 -9.34 21.65 9.17
N GLY A 67 -9.20 20.37 8.76
CA GLY A 67 -9.72 19.21 9.49
C GLY A 67 -9.11 17.90 8.97
N GLY A 68 -9.11 16.84 9.78
CA GLY A 68 -8.50 15.55 9.46
C GLY A 68 -7.04 15.44 9.89
N THR A 69 -6.23 14.64 9.21
CA THR A 69 -4.83 14.49 9.53
C THR A 69 -3.95 15.52 8.82
N THR A 70 -2.94 16.04 9.52
CA THR A 70 -1.86 16.85 8.92
C THR A 70 -0.67 16.02 8.48
N GLN A 71 -0.77 14.71 8.58
CA GLN A 71 0.31 13.78 8.37
C GLN A 71 0.44 13.45 6.88
N THR A 72 1.52 13.91 6.26
CA THR A 72 1.76 13.74 4.82
C THR A 72 2.35 12.37 4.47
N SER A 73 2.97 11.69 5.45
CA SER A 73 3.69 10.43 5.26
C SER A 73 3.01 9.22 5.92
N MET A 74 1.68 9.24 6.05
CA MET A 74 0.94 8.20 6.79
C MET A 74 1.25 6.77 6.32
N ARG A 75 1.43 6.54 5.01
CA ARG A 75 1.80 5.20 4.51
C ARG A 75 3.13 4.71 5.09
N ALA A 76 4.16 5.57 5.09
CA ALA A 76 5.48 5.19 5.64
C ALA A 76 5.42 4.92 7.14
N GLU A 77 4.54 5.61 7.86
CA GLU A 77 4.31 5.34 9.29
C GLU A 77 3.59 4.03 9.50
N MET A 78 2.58 3.70 8.67
CA MET A 78 1.92 2.41 8.72
C MET A 78 2.90 1.26 8.42
N ASP A 79 3.83 1.46 7.47
CA ASP A 79 4.89 0.48 7.19
C ASP A 79 5.73 0.21 8.46
N MET A 80 6.15 1.27 9.17
CA MET A 80 6.90 1.14 10.43
C MET A 80 6.07 0.52 11.56
N ASP A 81 4.78 0.85 11.63
CA ASP A 81 3.88 0.32 12.64
C ASP A 81 3.63 -1.18 12.44
N LEU A 82 3.49 -1.64 11.17
CA LEU A 82 3.42 -3.06 10.85
C LEU A 82 4.68 -3.81 11.30
N GLU A 83 5.87 -3.24 11.04
CA GLU A 83 7.13 -3.81 11.52
C GLU A 83 7.18 -3.91 13.05
N THR A 84 6.65 -2.89 13.74
CA THR A 84 6.65 -2.86 15.21
C THR A 84 5.80 -4.00 15.80
N ILE A 85 4.70 -4.39 15.15
CA ILE A 85 3.85 -5.52 15.58
C ILE A 85 4.21 -6.85 14.91
N GLY A 86 5.32 -6.90 14.16
CA GLY A 86 5.77 -8.12 13.48
C GLY A 86 4.85 -8.58 12.34
N GLN A 87 4.11 -7.65 11.74
CA GLN A 87 3.22 -7.93 10.61
C GLN A 87 3.72 -7.32 9.31
N LEU A 88 3.18 -7.84 8.20
CA LEU A 88 3.54 -7.42 6.84
C LEU A 88 2.29 -6.93 6.11
N SER A 89 2.45 -6.02 5.17
CA SER A 89 1.40 -5.66 4.23
C SER A 89 1.55 -6.42 2.91
N ASN A 90 0.44 -6.87 2.34
CA ASN A 90 0.42 -7.45 1.00
C ASN A 90 0.55 -6.40 -0.12
N CYS A 91 0.52 -5.11 0.20
CA CYS A 91 0.65 -4.04 -0.78
C CYS A 91 1.93 -4.20 -1.64
N ILE A 92 1.80 -4.10 -2.96
CA ILE A 92 2.94 -4.12 -3.88
C ILE A 92 4.04 -3.15 -3.42
N ARG A 93 3.67 -1.90 -3.09
CA ARG A 93 4.61 -0.87 -2.66
C ARG A 93 5.41 -1.23 -1.41
N TYR A 94 4.80 -1.98 -0.50
CA TYR A 94 5.47 -2.46 0.72
C TYR A 94 6.50 -3.54 0.40
N ARG A 95 6.16 -4.46 -0.53
CA ARG A 95 6.97 -5.63 -0.89
C ARG A 95 8.04 -5.35 -1.95
N GLU A 96 7.88 -4.30 -2.78
CA GLU A 96 8.79 -4.04 -3.90
C GLU A 96 10.25 -3.89 -3.46
N ALA A 97 11.19 -4.44 -4.24
CA ALA A 97 12.63 -4.41 -3.98
C ALA A 97 13.18 -2.97 -3.88
N GLY A 98 12.59 -2.02 -4.63
CA GLY A 98 12.94 -0.60 -4.59
C GLY A 98 12.51 0.15 -3.32
N ASN A 99 11.73 -0.47 -2.43
CA ASN A 99 11.36 0.14 -1.15
C ASN A 99 12.60 0.28 -0.26
N THR A 100 12.72 1.42 0.46
CA THR A 100 13.82 1.70 1.39
C THR A 100 14.04 0.57 2.40
N ARG A 101 12.96 -0.07 2.84
CA ARG A 101 12.96 -1.23 3.72
C ARG A 101 13.74 -2.41 3.15
N ASN A 102 13.63 -2.65 1.85
CA ASN A 102 14.20 -3.81 1.16
C ASN A 102 15.57 -3.53 0.53
N LYS A 103 15.97 -2.27 0.41
CA LYS A 103 17.22 -1.86 -0.28
C LYS A 103 18.50 -2.45 0.28
N ASN A 104 18.53 -2.78 1.57
CA ASN A 104 19.71 -3.32 2.23
C ASN A 104 19.73 -4.86 2.23
N ARG A 105 18.76 -5.50 1.62
CA ARG A 105 18.74 -6.96 1.47
C ARG A 105 19.66 -7.34 0.32
N THR A 106 20.88 -7.75 0.66
CA THR A 106 21.91 -8.17 -0.31
C THR A 106 21.76 -9.63 -0.73
N ASP A 107 21.10 -10.43 0.11
CA ASP A 107 20.80 -11.81 -0.20
C ASP A 107 19.39 -11.89 -0.81
N ILE A 108 19.37 -12.13 -2.11
CA ILE A 108 18.11 -12.28 -2.87
C ILE A 108 17.51 -13.66 -2.60
N GLY A 109 18.33 -14.64 -2.20
CA GLY A 109 17.90 -16.01 -2.04
C GLY A 109 17.38 -16.62 -3.37
N GLU A 110 16.56 -17.64 -3.24
CA GLU A 110 15.87 -18.24 -4.38
C GLU A 110 14.65 -17.38 -4.76
N LEU A 111 14.50 -17.13 -6.07
CA LEU A 111 13.32 -16.45 -6.61
C LEU A 111 12.29 -17.48 -7.03
N ILE A 112 11.07 -17.31 -6.57
CA ILE A 112 9.94 -18.14 -6.95
C ILE A 112 8.90 -17.34 -7.73
N MET A 113 8.35 -17.97 -8.74
CA MET A 113 7.20 -17.41 -9.45
C MET A 113 5.91 -17.78 -8.72
N LYS A 114 5.07 -16.78 -8.45
CA LYS A 114 3.73 -16.97 -7.92
C LYS A 114 2.70 -16.46 -8.92
N GLU A 115 1.58 -17.15 -9.01
CA GLU A 115 0.44 -16.77 -9.82
C GLU A 115 -0.77 -16.54 -8.91
N LEU A 116 -1.46 -15.43 -9.14
CA LEU A 116 -2.72 -15.12 -8.50
C LEU A 116 -3.74 -14.80 -9.58
N GLN A 117 -4.79 -15.60 -9.64
CA GLN A 117 -5.91 -15.43 -10.57
C GLN A 117 -7.13 -14.91 -9.81
N PHE A 118 -7.82 -13.92 -10.37
CA PHE A 118 -9.06 -13.41 -9.82
C PHE A 118 -9.95 -12.79 -10.89
N GLU A 119 -11.26 -12.83 -10.63
CA GLU A 119 -12.25 -12.23 -11.51
C GLU A 119 -12.29 -10.72 -11.35
N SER A 120 -12.40 -10.02 -12.46
CA SER A 120 -12.63 -8.59 -12.56
C SER A 120 -13.92 -8.30 -13.33
N SER A 121 -14.36 -7.04 -13.39
CA SER A 121 -15.65 -6.66 -13.97
C SER A 121 -15.83 -7.08 -15.45
N GLU A 122 -14.75 -7.28 -16.18
CA GLU A 122 -14.79 -7.52 -17.63
C GLU A 122 -13.97 -8.75 -18.06
N GLY A 123 -13.37 -9.46 -17.10
CA GLY A 123 -12.52 -10.60 -17.42
C GLY A 123 -11.78 -11.16 -16.24
N THR A 124 -10.96 -12.16 -16.51
CA THR A 124 -10.08 -12.79 -15.53
C THR A 124 -8.71 -12.12 -15.52
N GLU A 125 -8.24 -11.70 -14.37
CA GLU A 125 -6.90 -11.16 -14.18
C GLU A 125 -5.95 -12.22 -13.65
N TYR A 126 -4.76 -12.27 -14.26
CA TYR A 126 -3.61 -13.07 -13.84
C TYR A 126 -2.54 -12.11 -13.35
N PHE A 127 -2.18 -12.23 -12.09
CA PHE A 127 -1.11 -11.46 -11.48
C PHE A 127 0.06 -12.38 -11.18
N LEU A 128 1.07 -12.34 -12.06
CA LEU A 128 2.28 -13.14 -11.97
C LEU A 128 3.36 -12.34 -11.27
N THR A 129 4.04 -12.94 -10.29
CA THR A 129 5.09 -12.26 -9.53
C THR A 129 6.34 -13.11 -9.42
N TRP A 130 7.51 -12.45 -9.39
CA TRP A 130 8.76 -13.03 -8.95
C TRP A 130 9.11 -12.47 -7.58
N GLU A 131 9.16 -13.33 -6.59
CA GLU A 131 9.37 -12.95 -5.19
C GLU A 131 10.46 -13.82 -4.56
N SER A 132 11.14 -13.30 -3.52
CA SER A 132 12.02 -14.14 -2.70
C SER A 132 11.21 -15.21 -1.94
N SER A 133 11.85 -16.36 -1.70
CA SER A 133 11.20 -17.55 -1.08
C SER A 133 11.07 -17.47 0.45
N ASP A 134 11.53 -16.39 1.07
CA ASP A 134 11.54 -16.24 2.52
C ASP A 134 10.17 -15.82 3.11
N ASP A 135 10.06 -15.85 4.46
CA ASP A 135 8.85 -15.48 5.19
C ASP A 135 8.44 -14.01 5.03
N ASN A 136 9.34 -13.17 4.56
CA ASN A 136 9.12 -11.78 4.28
C ASN A 136 9.45 -11.48 2.81
N PRO A 137 8.60 -11.92 1.88
CA PRO A 137 8.92 -11.94 0.46
C PRO A 137 9.12 -10.53 -0.10
N VAL A 138 10.19 -10.37 -0.85
CA VAL A 138 10.48 -9.17 -1.63
C VAL A 138 10.02 -9.39 -3.05
N LEU A 139 9.22 -8.46 -3.57
CA LEU A 139 8.72 -8.46 -4.94
C LEU A 139 9.74 -7.81 -5.87
N TYR A 140 10.31 -8.58 -6.78
CA TYR A 140 11.30 -8.12 -7.76
C TYR A 140 10.68 -7.70 -9.08
N SER A 141 9.70 -8.47 -9.56
CA SER A 141 8.96 -8.13 -10.78
C SER A 141 7.54 -8.66 -10.73
N PHE A 142 6.67 -8.07 -11.52
CA PHE A 142 5.33 -8.59 -11.71
C PHE A 142 4.82 -8.30 -13.11
N LEU A 143 3.91 -9.14 -13.57
CA LEU A 143 3.12 -8.98 -14.77
C LEU A 143 1.64 -9.06 -14.40
N ARG A 144 0.84 -8.14 -14.90
CA ARG A 144 -0.62 -8.22 -14.83
C ARG A 144 -1.16 -8.43 -16.23
N LEU A 145 -1.86 -9.54 -16.44
CA LEU A 145 -2.53 -9.89 -17.66
C LEU A 145 -4.03 -9.95 -17.40
N ARG A 146 -4.84 -9.32 -18.23
CA ARG A 146 -6.29 -9.43 -18.20
C ARG A 146 -6.78 -10.10 -19.48
N LEU A 147 -7.53 -11.19 -19.34
CA LEU A 147 -8.26 -11.84 -20.41
C LEU A 147 -9.73 -11.44 -20.31
N LEU A 148 -10.20 -10.73 -21.34
CA LEU A 148 -11.58 -10.27 -21.37
C LEU A 148 -12.55 -11.44 -21.55
N HIS A 149 -13.72 -11.37 -20.90
CA HIS A 149 -14.78 -12.34 -21.14
C HIS A 149 -15.31 -12.23 -22.57
N PRO A 150 -15.70 -13.35 -23.20
CA PRO A 150 -16.21 -13.36 -24.58
C PRO A 150 -17.40 -12.41 -24.80
N ASP A 151 -18.20 -12.18 -23.76
CA ASP A 151 -19.37 -11.30 -23.86
C ASP A 151 -18.97 -9.82 -23.96
N CYS A 152 -17.83 -9.43 -23.39
CA CYS A 152 -17.28 -8.08 -23.52
C CYS A 152 -16.67 -7.83 -24.91
N LEU A 153 -16.26 -8.88 -25.62
CA LEU A 153 -15.69 -8.79 -26.96
C LEU A 153 -16.76 -8.54 -28.05
N ARG A 154 -18.03 -8.73 -27.75
CA ARG A 154 -19.14 -8.53 -28.70
C ARG A 154 -19.49 -7.07 -28.94
N GLU A 155 -19.13 -6.19 -28.01
CA GLU A 155 -19.38 -4.75 -28.16
C GLU A 155 -18.25 -4.02 -28.92
N TYR A 156 -17.08 -4.64 -29.04
CA TYR A 156 -15.97 -4.12 -29.82
C TYR A 156 -15.92 -4.92 -31.12
N ASP A 157 -16.19 -4.23 -32.24
CA ASP A 157 -16.09 -4.76 -33.60
C ASP A 157 -14.84 -5.64 -33.76
N ASN A 158 -14.99 -6.82 -34.30
CA ASN A 158 -14.13 -8.01 -34.34
C ASN A 158 -12.65 -7.82 -34.78
N THR A 159 -12.08 -6.64 -34.74
CA THR A 159 -10.79 -6.33 -35.35
C THR A 159 -9.60 -6.18 -34.42
N GLN A 160 -9.79 -6.05 -33.13
CA GLN A 160 -8.62 -5.89 -32.23
C GLN A 160 -8.84 -6.51 -30.85
N LEU A 161 -8.22 -7.67 -30.62
CA LEU A 161 -7.92 -8.19 -29.29
C LEU A 161 -6.75 -7.36 -28.75
N GLU A 162 -7.05 -6.26 -28.04
CA GLU A 162 -5.99 -5.51 -27.36
C GLU A 162 -5.60 -6.23 -26.07
N LEU A 163 -4.43 -6.84 -26.12
CA LEU A 163 -3.76 -7.37 -24.94
C LEU A 163 -3.16 -6.18 -24.17
N HIS A 164 -3.81 -5.74 -23.09
CA HIS A 164 -3.25 -4.74 -22.20
C HIS A 164 -2.22 -5.37 -21.24
N LEU A 165 -0.98 -5.44 -21.70
CA LEU A 165 0.15 -5.85 -20.90
C LEU A 165 0.64 -4.66 -20.08
N THR A 166 0.44 -4.69 -18.77
CA THR A 166 1.08 -3.72 -17.89
C THR A 166 2.32 -4.36 -17.30
N HIS A 167 3.46 -4.08 -17.91
CA HIS A 167 4.76 -4.55 -17.46
C HIS A 167 5.48 -3.42 -16.70
N ARG A 168 5.86 -3.67 -15.47
CA ARG A 168 6.79 -2.81 -14.72
C ARG A 168 7.92 -3.67 -14.19
N ILE A 169 9.11 -3.49 -14.77
CA ILE A 169 10.37 -3.97 -14.22
C ILE A 169 10.93 -2.82 -13.38
N GLN A 170 11.26 -3.07 -12.15
CA GLN A 170 12.02 -2.13 -11.30
C GLN A 170 13.44 -2.63 -11.10
#